data_f0bbb14a354a5bece56e704d3ab56e85
#
_entry.id   f0bbb14a354a5bece56e704d3ab56e85
#
_cell.length_a   1.000
_cell.length_b   1.000
_cell.length_c   1.000
_cell.angle_alpha   90.00
_cell.angle_beta   90.00
_cell.angle_gamma   90.00
#
_symmetry.space_group_name_H-M   'P 1'
#
loop_
_entity.id
_entity.type
_entity.pdbx_description
1 polymer ?
#
loop_
_entity_poly.entity_id
_entity_poly.type
_entity_poly.pdbx_seq_one_letter_code
_entity_poly.pdbx_strand_id
1 'polypeptide(L)'
;VGYLARCQALLSWGRPVMDLALYAGDEVYTHWHGDENAQEGMTGSPVRIPRGYNFDIVNREVMETRAKREGAGLRLPDGAYYRFFADVSASNPVLPTLPRRDVEGPFRSVHRTDGVNDVYFLCGEGDAEVVFDVKAGERSVEIWDALALTRCAAEWSDTADGRTRVRVSLPVDGSAFVVFNGGDDRVEPKAKSVPAAHRYQSLAEPWEVEFAYHPAIKAKPPAKRTWNMLHDSSTEEHQLKFFSGTMTCISHFDYGGENPAEAYLDLGMVHNGVAHVYLNGVDCGLAWCAPWKLDVVRALRRGRNEIVIRITNTWQNRLILDCRLPEAKRVTKSCLHYYDENKENRWTRRCSGYCRGDERVPSGIDGMVVLETVAVPLRPRK
;
A
#
# COMPACT_ATOMS: atom_id res chain seq x y z
N VAL A 1 -11.08 2.16 6.73
CA VAL A 1 -12.14 1.14 6.48
C VAL A 1 -12.64 1.24 5.04
N GLY A 2 -12.99 2.44 4.53
CA GLY A 2 -13.56 2.62 3.18
C GLY A 2 -12.68 2.09 2.04
N TYR A 3 -11.37 2.36 2.05
CA TYR A 3 -10.43 1.82 1.06
C TYR A 3 -10.46 0.28 1.02
N LEU A 4 -10.32 -0.36 2.17
CA LEU A 4 -10.33 -1.84 2.24
C LEU A 4 -11.65 -2.42 1.74
N ALA A 5 -12.79 -1.79 2.06
CA ALA A 5 -14.09 -2.24 1.58
C ALA A 5 -14.20 -2.15 0.04
N ARG A 6 -13.67 -1.08 -0.56
CA ARG A 6 -13.64 -0.93 -2.03
C ARG A 6 -12.72 -1.95 -2.70
N CYS A 7 -11.51 -2.12 -2.16
CA CYS A 7 -10.60 -3.15 -2.65
C CYS A 7 -11.24 -4.55 -2.54
N GLN A 8 -11.85 -4.88 -1.40
CA GLN A 8 -12.49 -6.15 -1.19
C GLN A 8 -13.67 -6.38 -2.15
N ALA A 9 -14.48 -5.36 -2.42
CA ALA A 9 -15.58 -5.46 -3.37
C ALA A 9 -15.09 -5.89 -4.76
N LEU A 10 -14.01 -5.27 -5.27
CA LEU A 10 -13.42 -5.61 -6.57
C LEU A 10 -12.65 -6.94 -6.52
N LEU A 11 -11.92 -7.22 -5.45
CA LEU A 11 -11.16 -8.46 -5.29
C LEU A 11 -12.06 -9.69 -5.01
N SER A 12 -13.32 -9.50 -4.61
CA SER A 12 -14.31 -10.55 -4.46
C SER A 12 -15.22 -10.69 -5.68
N TRP A 13 -15.18 -9.71 -6.60
CA TRP A 13 -15.99 -9.70 -7.80
C TRP A 13 -15.50 -10.71 -8.84
N GLY A 14 -16.42 -11.28 -9.63
CA GLY A 14 -16.08 -12.21 -10.70
C GLY A 14 -15.35 -13.47 -10.21
N ARG A 15 -14.48 -14.00 -11.04
CA ARG A 15 -13.71 -15.24 -10.81
C ARG A 15 -12.22 -14.94 -10.83
N PRO A 16 -11.41 -15.56 -9.95
CA PRO A 16 -9.95 -15.39 -9.99
C PRO A 16 -9.35 -16.09 -11.21
N VAL A 17 -8.32 -15.45 -11.77
CA VAL A 17 -7.42 -16.01 -12.79
C VAL A 17 -6.01 -16.03 -12.21
N MET A 18 -5.40 -17.22 -12.20
CA MET A 18 -4.06 -17.45 -11.66
C MET A 18 -3.17 -18.06 -12.74
N ASP A 19 -1.88 -17.77 -12.70
CA ASP A 19 -0.93 -18.36 -13.64
C ASP A 19 -0.78 -19.85 -13.43
N LEU A 20 -0.57 -20.28 -12.17
CA LEU A 20 -0.17 -21.65 -11.87
C LEU A 20 -0.99 -22.27 -10.73
N ALA A 21 -1.36 -23.54 -10.89
CA ALA A 21 -1.72 -24.44 -9.81
C ALA A 21 -0.57 -25.45 -9.63
N LEU A 22 -0.05 -25.57 -8.42
CA LEU A 22 1.04 -26.49 -8.10
C LEU A 22 0.57 -27.58 -7.16
N TYR A 23 0.76 -28.83 -7.53
CA TYR A 23 0.59 -29.95 -6.62
C TYR A 23 1.97 -30.37 -6.09
N ALA A 24 2.24 -30.10 -4.83
CA ALA A 24 3.52 -30.38 -4.17
C ALA A 24 3.49 -31.67 -3.31
N GLY A 25 2.42 -32.45 -3.38
CA GLY A 25 2.17 -33.59 -2.49
C GLY A 25 1.40 -33.22 -1.23
N ASP A 26 0.90 -34.22 -0.52
CA ASP A 26 0.04 -33.99 0.66
C ASP A 26 0.84 -33.88 1.96
N GLU A 27 2.11 -34.30 1.95
CA GLU A 27 2.97 -34.31 3.15
C GLU A 27 3.79 -33.03 3.33
N VAL A 28 3.67 -32.08 2.42
CA VAL A 28 4.46 -30.86 2.44
C VAL A 28 3.78 -29.80 3.32
N TYR A 29 4.27 -29.65 4.54
CA TYR A 29 3.96 -28.47 5.36
C TYR A 29 4.62 -27.24 4.75
N THR A 30 3.88 -26.55 3.92
CA THR A 30 4.35 -25.33 3.29
C THR A 30 4.20 -24.17 4.25
N HIS A 31 5.24 -23.90 5.03
CA HIS A 31 5.36 -22.61 5.69
C HIS A 31 5.77 -21.58 4.61
N TRP A 32 4.77 -20.94 4.06
CA TRP A 32 4.97 -19.81 3.18
C TRP A 32 5.44 -18.60 4.00
N HIS A 33 6.70 -18.27 3.93
CA HIS A 33 7.21 -16.98 4.37
C HIS A 33 7.28 -16.08 3.14
N GLY A 34 6.46 -15.03 3.11
CA GLY A 34 6.42 -14.02 2.05
C GLY A 34 7.65 -13.09 2.03
N ASP A 35 8.84 -13.65 2.18
CA ASP A 35 10.09 -12.94 2.01
C ASP A 35 10.34 -12.77 0.50
N GLU A 36 10.68 -11.57 0.06
CA GLU A 36 11.00 -11.28 -1.33
C GLU A 36 12.19 -12.10 -1.85
N ASN A 37 13.03 -12.59 -0.95
CA ASN A 37 14.07 -13.58 -1.21
C ASN A 37 13.56 -15.03 -1.12
N ALA A 38 12.34 -15.29 -0.64
CA ALA A 38 11.72 -16.61 -0.56
C ALA A 38 11.27 -17.17 -1.92
N GLN A 39 11.57 -16.47 -3.00
CA GLN A 39 11.65 -17.07 -4.32
C GLN A 39 12.75 -18.14 -4.41
N GLU A 40 13.58 -18.26 -3.40
CA GLU A 40 14.47 -19.39 -3.18
C GLU A 40 13.77 -20.51 -2.43
N GLY A 41 12.70 -21.01 -3.00
CA GLY A 41 11.99 -22.17 -2.50
C GLY A 41 11.15 -21.87 -1.25
N MET A 42 9.91 -22.28 -1.28
CA MET A 42 9.20 -22.57 -0.03
C MET A 42 10.11 -23.48 0.77
N THR A 43 10.30 -23.21 2.08
CA THR A 43 10.95 -24.18 2.95
C THR A 43 10.11 -25.47 2.86
N GLY A 44 10.61 -26.45 2.09
CA GLY A 44 9.88 -27.67 1.79
C GLY A 44 9.39 -27.82 0.34
N SER A 45 9.36 -26.76 -0.49
CA SER A 45 9.11 -26.94 -1.91
C SER A 45 10.42 -27.20 -2.65
N PRO A 46 10.51 -28.29 -3.40
CA PRO A 46 11.68 -28.58 -4.21
C PRO A 46 11.78 -27.74 -5.49
N VAL A 47 10.83 -26.83 -5.72
CA VAL A 47 10.70 -26.10 -6.97
C VAL A 47 10.82 -24.60 -6.77
N ARG A 48 11.66 -23.99 -7.56
CA ARG A 48 11.82 -22.53 -7.64
C ARG A 48 10.88 -21.96 -8.69
N ILE A 49 9.90 -21.14 -8.27
CA ILE A 49 8.98 -20.46 -9.18
C ILE A 49 9.61 -19.13 -9.61
N PRO A 50 9.71 -18.85 -10.91
CA PRO A 50 10.23 -17.56 -11.38
C PRO A 50 9.38 -16.38 -10.89
N ARG A 51 10.04 -15.25 -10.65
CA ARG A 51 9.39 -14.02 -10.19
C ARG A 51 8.30 -13.57 -11.16
N GLY A 52 7.17 -13.13 -10.59
CA GLY A 52 6.06 -12.53 -11.33
C GLY A 52 4.98 -13.49 -11.78
N TYR A 53 5.08 -14.80 -11.46
CA TYR A 53 3.96 -15.72 -11.59
C TYR A 53 3.10 -15.72 -10.31
N ASN A 54 1.79 -15.62 -10.49
CA ASN A 54 0.82 -15.87 -9.43
C ASN A 54 0.53 -17.36 -9.38
N PHE A 55 0.50 -17.94 -8.18
CA PHE A 55 0.26 -19.37 -8.05
C PHE A 55 -0.41 -19.72 -6.73
N ASP A 56 -1.09 -20.86 -6.73
CA ASP A 56 -1.60 -21.53 -5.55
C ASP A 56 -1.08 -22.96 -5.47
N ILE A 57 -1.06 -23.50 -4.25
CA ILE A 57 -0.78 -24.90 -4.02
C ILE A 57 -2.11 -25.62 -3.84
N VAL A 58 -2.28 -26.68 -4.62
CA VAL A 58 -3.46 -27.54 -4.56
C VAL A 58 -3.08 -28.88 -3.94
N ASN A 59 -3.95 -29.42 -3.09
CA ASN A 59 -3.79 -30.75 -2.48
C ASN A 59 -4.50 -31.82 -3.32
N ARG A 60 -4.31 -33.08 -2.94
CA ARG A 60 -4.91 -34.24 -3.61
C ARG A 60 -6.43 -34.16 -3.61
N GLU A 61 -7.05 -33.80 -2.50
CA GLU A 61 -8.51 -33.70 -2.41
C GLU A 61 -9.07 -32.74 -3.47
N VAL A 62 -8.47 -31.55 -3.61
CA VAL A 62 -8.87 -30.59 -4.63
C VAL A 62 -8.74 -31.18 -6.02
N MET A 63 -7.63 -31.86 -6.29
CA MET A 63 -7.37 -32.47 -7.60
C MET A 63 -8.34 -33.59 -7.95
N GLU A 64 -8.68 -34.44 -7.00
CA GLU A 64 -9.51 -35.63 -7.24
C GLU A 64 -11.03 -35.33 -7.21
N THR A 65 -11.45 -34.37 -6.37
CA THR A 65 -12.86 -34.17 -6.09
C THR A 65 -13.45 -32.87 -6.64
N ARG A 66 -12.63 -31.85 -6.88
CA ARG A 66 -13.10 -30.50 -7.18
C ARG A 66 -12.58 -29.94 -8.50
N ALA A 67 -11.33 -30.17 -8.84
CA ALA A 67 -10.70 -29.61 -10.01
C ALA A 67 -11.08 -30.34 -11.30
N LYS A 68 -11.28 -29.58 -12.38
CA LYS A 68 -11.40 -30.12 -13.74
C LYS A 68 -10.22 -29.65 -14.58
N ARG A 69 -9.63 -30.57 -15.33
CA ARG A 69 -8.62 -30.21 -16.33
C ARG A 69 -9.25 -29.41 -17.45
N GLU A 70 -8.63 -28.29 -17.79
CA GLU A 70 -9.02 -27.44 -18.91
C GLU A 70 -7.77 -27.03 -19.69
N GLY A 71 -7.48 -27.72 -20.77
CA GLY A 71 -6.23 -27.59 -21.52
C GLY A 71 -5.02 -27.90 -20.65
N ALA A 72 -4.08 -26.97 -20.54
CA ALA A 72 -2.89 -27.06 -19.70
C ALA A 72 -3.17 -26.69 -18.23
N GLY A 73 -4.36 -26.15 -17.93
CA GLY A 73 -4.73 -25.59 -16.63
C GLY A 73 -5.75 -26.41 -15.87
N LEU A 74 -6.31 -25.76 -14.84
CA LEU A 74 -7.35 -26.29 -13.97
C LEU A 74 -8.47 -25.27 -13.78
N ARG A 75 -9.72 -25.76 -13.67
CA ARG A 75 -10.86 -24.99 -13.23
C ARG A 75 -11.49 -25.59 -11.99
N LEU A 76 -11.82 -24.75 -11.02
CA LEU A 76 -12.54 -25.13 -9.80
C LEU A 76 -14.05 -24.87 -9.95
N PRO A 77 -14.91 -25.48 -9.09
CA PRO A 77 -16.36 -25.32 -9.15
C PRO A 77 -16.84 -23.88 -8.93
N ASP A 78 -16.11 -23.07 -8.18
CA ASP A 78 -16.37 -21.64 -7.96
C ASP A 78 -16.00 -20.77 -9.17
N GLY A 79 -15.46 -21.41 -10.24
CA GLY A 79 -15.03 -20.78 -11.46
C GLY A 79 -13.60 -20.27 -11.46
N ALA A 80 -12.85 -20.41 -10.35
CA ALA A 80 -11.42 -20.09 -10.32
C ALA A 80 -10.69 -20.85 -11.43
N TYR A 81 -9.84 -20.14 -12.17
CA TYR A 81 -9.12 -20.67 -13.30
C TYR A 81 -7.61 -20.49 -13.15
N TYR A 82 -6.89 -21.62 -13.21
CA TYR A 82 -5.45 -21.69 -13.27
C TYR A 82 -5.04 -21.95 -14.71
N ARG A 83 -4.25 -21.07 -15.26
CA ARG A 83 -3.82 -21.15 -16.68
C ARG A 83 -2.92 -22.33 -16.96
N PHE A 84 -2.18 -22.79 -15.93
CA PHE A 84 -1.28 -23.92 -16.04
C PHE A 84 -1.23 -24.75 -14.75
N PHE A 85 -1.11 -26.06 -14.87
CA PHE A 85 -0.94 -26.97 -13.75
C PHE A 85 0.39 -27.69 -13.83
N ALA A 86 1.12 -27.75 -12.71
CA ALA A 86 2.33 -28.54 -12.58
C ALA A 86 2.27 -29.46 -11.35
N ASP A 87 2.59 -30.74 -11.56
CA ASP A 87 2.85 -31.67 -10.48
C ASP A 87 4.34 -31.61 -10.13
N VAL A 88 4.62 -31.15 -8.91
CA VAL A 88 5.96 -30.96 -8.37
C VAL A 88 6.17 -31.79 -7.12
N SER A 89 5.40 -32.90 -6.95
CA SER A 89 5.44 -33.79 -5.80
C SER A 89 6.60 -34.79 -5.79
N ALA A 90 7.31 -34.92 -6.92
CA ALA A 90 8.45 -35.82 -7.04
C ALA A 90 9.64 -35.37 -6.16
N SER A 91 10.49 -36.32 -5.78
CA SER A 91 11.66 -36.06 -4.90
C SER A 91 12.69 -35.09 -5.51
N ASN A 92 12.69 -34.92 -6.80
CA ASN A 92 13.55 -33.96 -7.50
C ASN A 92 12.81 -33.38 -8.71
N PRO A 93 11.79 -32.55 -8.48
CA PRO A 93 10.91 -32.07 -9.51
C PRO A 93 11.61 -31.06 -10.41
N VAL A 94 11.31 -31.17 -11.70
CA VAL A 94 11.69 -30.18 -12.70
C VAL A 94 10.44 -29.38 -13.04
N LEU A 95 10.49 -28.08 -12.87
CA LEU A 95 9.40 -27.21 -13.30
C LEU A 95 9.33 -27.28 -14.84
N PRO A 96 8.18 -27.61 -15.43
CA PRO A 96 8.05 -27.65 -16.87
C PRO A 96 8.19 -26.23 -17.45
N THR A 97 8.32 -26.12 -18.77
CA THR A 97 8.31 -24.80 -19.44
C THR A 97 6.99 -24.10 -19.14
N LEU A 98 7.10 -23.00 -18.41
CA LEU A 98 5.94 -22.21 -18.01
C LEU A 98 5.37 -21.40 -19.18
N PRO A 99 4.05 -21.20 -19.24
CA PRO A 99 3.44 -20.30 -20.20
C PRO A 99 3.88 -18.85 -19.92
N ARG A 100 3.60 -17.96 -20.86
CA ARG A 100 3.77 -16.52 -20.62
C ARG A 100 2.91 -16.08 -19.45
N ARG A 101 3.40 -15.12 -18.67
CA ARG A 101 2.68 -14.57 -17.50
C ARG A 101 1.42 -13.83 -17.93
N ASP A 102 0.43 -13.82 -17.03
CA ASP A 102 -0.78 -13.03 -17.19
C ASP A 102 -0.49 -11.52 -17.18
N VAL A 103 0.46 -11.10 -16.32
CA VAL A 103 0.93 -9.72 -16.22
C VAL A 103 2.45 -9.66 -16.27
N GLU A 104 3.00 -8.85 -17.15
CA GLU A 104 4.43 -8.58 -17.25
C GLU A 104 4.71 -7.13 -16.83
N GLY A 105 5.48 -6.95 -15.75
CA GLY A 105 5.83 -5.66 -15.19
C GLY A 105 6.47 -5.79 -13.82
N PRO A 106 6.83 -4.67 -13.17
CA PRO A 106 7.49 -4.69 -11.87
C PRO A 106 6.51 -4.86 -10.69
N PHE A 107 5.20 -4.68 -10.93
CA PHE A 107 4.18 -4.70 -9.89
C PHE A 107 3.71 -6.12 -9.57
N ARG A 108 3.31 -6.35 -8.32
CA ARG A 108 2.53 -7.54 -7.96
C ARG A 108 1.10 -7.35 -8.48
N SER A 109 0.46 -8.44 -8.91
CA SER A 109 -0.86 -8.37 -9.52
C SER A 109 -1.80 -9.45 -9.00
N VAL A 110 -3.10 -9.15 -9.01
CA VAL A 110 -4.18 -10.12 -8.85
C VAL A 110 -5.20 -9.86 -9.96
N HIS A 111 -5.61 -10.91 -10.66
CA HIS A 111 -6.56 -10.83 -11.77
C HIS A 111 -7.92 -11.44 -11.42
N ARG A 112 -8.98 -10.71 -11.77
CA ARG A 112 -10.38 -11.14 -11.66
C ARG A 112 -11.10 -10.89 -12.97
N THR A 113 -12.01 -11.80 -13.37
CA THR A 113 -12.82 -11.65 -14.59
C THR A 113 -14.25 -12.16 -14.40
N ASP A 114 -15.20 -11.57 -15.11
CA ASP A 114 -16.54 -12.14 -15.31
C ASP A 114 -16.73 -12.76 -16.71
N GLY A 115 -15.67 -12.69 -17.52
CA GLY A 115 -15.63 -13.14 -18.90
C GLY A 115 -15.93 -12.02 -19.94
N VAL A 116 -16.35 -10.84 -19.47
CA VAL A 116 -16.55 -9.61 -20.27
C VAL A 116 -15.54 -8.55 -19.85
N ASN A 117 -15.41 -8.35 -18.56
CA ASN A 117 -14.50 -7.41 -17.95
C ASN A 117 -13.33 -8.14 -17.31
N ASP A 118 -12.16 -7.52 -17.34
CA ASP A 118 -11.00 -7.96 -16.60
C ASP A 118 -10.56 -6.86 -15.64
N VAL A 119 -10.31 -7.23 -14.38
CA VAL A 119 -9.91 -6.34 -13.29
C VAL A 119 -8.59 -6.82 -12.72
N TYR A 120 -7.56 -6.03 -12.87
CA TYR A 120 -6.23 -6.29 -12.34
C TYR A 120 -5.96 -5.35 -11.18
N PHE A 121 -5.76 -5.88 -9.98
CA PHE A 121 -5.21 -5.13 -8.86
C PHE A 121 -3.70 -5.15 -8.94
N LEU A 122 -3.08 -3.99 -8.94
CA LEU A 122 -1.64 -3.84 -8.95
C LEU A 122 -1.18 -3.20 -7.64
N CYS A 123 -0.06 -3.66 -7.09
CA CYS A 123 0.59 -3.01 -5.96
C CYS A 123 2.13 -3.00 -6.13
N GLY A 124 2.74 -1.92 -5.64
CA GLY A 124 4.16 -1.64 -5.76
C GLY A 124 4.42 -0.14 -5.80
N GLU A 125 5.51 0.26 -6.44
CA GLU A 125 5.90 1.67 -6.57
C GLU A 125 6.59 1.95 -7.91
N GLY A 126 6.51 3.19 -8.38
CA GLY A 126 7.20 3.68 -9.57
C GLY A 126 6.32 3.76 -10.81
N ASP A 127 6.95 4.21 -11.91
CA ASP A 127 6.36 4.34 -13.24
C ASP A 127 6.81 3.17 -14.12
N ALA A 128 5.86 2.49 -14.74
CA ALA A 128 6.18 1.38 -15.64
C ALA A 128 5.15 1.20 -16.76
N GLU A 129 5.60 0.61 -17.85
CA GLU A 129 4.73 -0.02 -18.84
C GLU A 129 4.47 -1.46 -18.40
N VAL A 130 3.21 -1.82 -18.23
CA VAL A 130 2.75 -3.13 -17.81
C VAL A 130 2.03 -3.78 -18.98
N VAL A 131 2.38 -5.04 -19.29
CA VAL A 131 1.74 -5.79 -20.37
C VAL A 131 0.82 -6.84 -19.77
N PHE A 132 -0.45 -6.79 -20.16
CA PHE A 132 -1.52 -7.69 -19.74
C PHE A 132 -1.80 -8.71 -20.84
N ASP A 133 -1.92 -10.00 -20.47
CA ASP A 133 -2.23 -11.08 -21.43
C ASP A 133 -3.73 -11.08 -21.78
N VAL A 134 -4.21 -9.92 -22.16
CA VAL A 134 -5.56 -9.64 -22.58
C VAL A 134 -5.55 -8.62 -23.70
N LYS A 135 -6.45 -8.79 -24.68
CA LYS A 135 -6.65 -7.82 -25.75
C LYS A 135 -7.72 -6.81 -25.32
N ALA A 136 -7.41 -5.51 -25.40
CA ALA A 136 -8.41 -4.48 -25.07
C ALA A 136 -9.64 -4.58 -25.98
N GLY A 137 -9.44 -4.67 -27.30
CA GLY A 137 -10.54 -4.73 -28.27
C GLY A 137 -11.37 -3.45 -28.23
N GLU A 138 -12.70 -3.58 -28.08
CA GLU A 138 -13.63 -2.47 -27.96
C GLU A 138 -13.85 -1.99 -26.51
N ARG A 139 -13.18 -2.61 -25.54
CA ARG A 139 -13.28 -2.25 -24.12
C ARG A 139 -12.49 -0.95 -23.83
N SER A 140 -12.99 -0.15 -22.91
CA SER A 140 -12.16 0.92 -22.33
C SER A 140 -11.12 0.33 -21.39
N VAL A 141 -9.93 0.92 -21.39
CA VAL A 141 -8.87 0.59 -20.42
C VAL A 141 -8.79 1.74 -19.42
N GLU A 142 -9.05 1.43 -18.16
CA GLU A 142 -9.22 2.44 -17.11
C GLU A 142 -8.25 2.17 -15.95
N ILE A 143 -7.84 3.24 -15.27
CA ILE A 143 -7.17 3.15 -13.97
C ILE A 143 -8.13 3.65 -12.90
N TRP A 144 -8.37 2.80 -11.90
CA TRP A 144 -9.21 3.12 -10.75
C TRP A 144 -8.37 3.18 -9.49
N ASP A 145 -8.37 4.34 -8.85
CA ASP A 145 -7.74 4.53 -7.55
C ASP A 145 -8.78 4.38 -6.43
N ALA A 146 -8.69 3.28 -5.69
CA ALA A 146 -9.60 2.99 -4.60
C ALA A 146 -9.35 3.88 -3.36
N LEU A 147 -8.19 4.52 -3.24
CA LEU A 147 -7.86 5.44 -2.15
C LEU A 147 -8.43 6.83 -2.46
N ALA A 148 -8.10 7.38 -3.63
CA ALA A 148 -8.52 8.70 -4.07
C ALA A 148 -9.97 8.76 -4.60
N LEU A 149 -10.63 7.61 -4.82
CA LEU A 149 -11.96 7.51 -5.42
C LEU A 149 -12.02 8.09 -6.84
N THR A 150 -10.99 7.89 -7.61
CA THR A 150 -10.92 8.38 -8.99
C THR A 150 -10.96 7.24 -10.00
N ARG A 151 -11.54 7.51 -11.16
CA ARG A 151 -11.51 6.68 -12.36
C ARG A 151 -11.01 7.53 -13.51
N CYS A 152 -10.04 7.05 -14.26
CA CYS A 152 -9.54 7.75 -15.45
C CYS A 152 -9.26 6.75 -16.58
N ALA A 153 -9.36 7.21 -17.83
CA ALA A 153 -8.90 6.44 -18.97
C ALA A 153 -7.38 6.27 -18.89
N ALA A 154 -6.91 5.06 -19.15
CA ALA A 154 -5.48 4.75 -19.16
C ALA A 154 -4.82 5.16 -20.48
N GLU A 155 -3.51 5.41 -20.46
CA GLU A 155 -2.68 5.42 -21.65
C GLU A 155 -2.29 3.99 -21.99
N TRP A 156 -2.71 3.50 -23.16
CA TRP A 156 -2.50 2.13 -23.55
C TRP A 156 -2.26 1.96 -25.05
N SER A 157 -1.72 0.80 -25.45
CA SER A 157 -1.52 0.38 -26.84
C SER A 157 -1.57 -1.13 -26.98
N ASP A 158 -1.96 -1.63 -28.15
CA ASP A 158 -1.82 -3.04 -28.48
C ASP A 158 -0.35 -3.41 -28.70
N THR A 159 0.02 -4.62 -28.30
CA THR A 159 1.30 -5.23 -28.64
C THR A 159 1.17 -6.07 -29.91
N ALA A 160 2.31 -6.33 -30.58
CA ALA A 160 2.32 -7.11 -31.83
C ALA A 160 1.82 -8.56 -31.67
N ASP A 161 1.86 -9.10 -30.45
CA ASP A 161 1.40 -10.44 -30.10
C ASP A 161 -0.02 -10.49 -29.54
N GLY A 162 -0.77 -9.39 -29.68
CA GLY A 162 -2.20 -9.30 -29.35
C GLY A 162 -2.51 -9.10 -27.86
N ARG A 163 -1.54 -8.64 -27.09
CA ARG A 163 -1.71 -8.23 -25.70
C ARG A 163 -1.95 -6.72 -25.60
N THR A 164 -2.21 -6.22 -24.39
CA THR A 164 -2.36 -4.79 -24.13
C THR A 164 -1.28 -4.28 -23.20
N ARG A 165 -0.63 -3.21 -23.60
CA ARG A 165 0.35 -2.46 -22.81
C ARG A 165 -0.31 -1.24 -22.21
N VAL A 166 -0.14 -1.02 -20.92
CA VAL A 166 -0.72 0.09 -20.18
C VAL A 166 0.39 0.79 -19.38
N ARG A 167 0.42 2.12 -19.41
CA ARG A 167 1.29 2.91 -18.54
C ARG A 167 0.65 3.04 -17.17
N VAL A 168 1.38 2.64 -16.13
CA VAL A 168 0.92 2.67 -14.74
C VAL A 168 1.95 3.39 -13.88
N SER A 169 1.47 4.32 -13.04
CA SER A 169 2.27 5.03 -12.04
C SER A 169 1.68 4.78 -10.66
N LEU A 170 2.50 4.24 -9.75
CA LEU A 170 2.11 3.98 -8.37
C LEU A 170 3.03 4.75 -7.41
N PRO A 171 2.48 5.44 -6.39
CA PRO A 171 3.30 6.02 -5.33
C PRO A 171 3.98 4.92 -4.51
N VAL A 172 4.86 5.29 -3.59
CA VAL A 172 5.48 4.35 -2.63
C VAL A 172 4.39 3.55 -1.91
N ASP A 173 4.55 2.22 -1.87
CA ASP A 173 3.57 1.28 -1.32
C ASP A 173 2.16 1.45 -1.91
N GLY A 174 2.07 1.95 -3.13
CA GLY A 174 0.83 2.28 -3.80
C GLY A 174 0.10 1.09 -4.38
N SER A 175 -1.16 1.34 -4.75
CA SER A 175 -1.99 0.37 -5.46
C SER A 175 -2.99 1.05 -6.39
N ALA A 176 -3.33 0.37 -7.47
CA ALA A 176 -4.41 0.77 -8.37
C ALA A 176 -5.05 -0.47 -9.00
N PHE A 177 -6.24 -0.27 -9.55
CA PHE A 177 -6.87 -1.26 -10.43
C PHE A 177 -6.69 -0.82 -11.88
N VAL A 178 -6.28 -1.74 -12.74
CA VAL A 178 -6.39 -1.60 -14.19
C VAL A 178 -7.59 -2.43 -14.63
N VAL A 179 -8.56 -1.75 -15.25
CA VAL A 179 -9.86 -2.35 -15.60
C VAL A 179 -10.05 -2.29 -17.09
N PHE A 180 -10.26 -3.46 -17.69
CA PHE A 180 -10.71 -3.60 -19.08
C PHE A 180 -12.24 -3.68 -19.05
N ASN A 181 -12.89 -2.54 -19.25
CA ASN A 181 -14.32 -2.38 -19.04
C ASN A 181 -15.08 -2.51 -20.36
N GLY A 182 -15.89 -3.56 -20.49
CA GLY A 182 -16.80 -3.80 -21.61
C GLY A 182 -18.21 -3.29 -21.37
N GLY A 183 -18.50 -2.72 -20.18
CA GLY A 183 -19.81 -2.18 -19.81
C GLY A 183 -20.16 -0.85 -20.49
N ASP A 184 -21.35 -0.34 -20.20
CA ASP A 184 -21.86 0.92 -20.78
C ASP A 184 -21.34 2.17 -20.03
N ASP A 185 -20.84 2.03 -18.81
CA ASP A 185 -20.36 3.13 -17.95
C ASP A 185 -18.86 3.42 -18.12
N ARG A 186 -18.39 3.43 -19.32
CA ARG A 186 -16.98 3.64 -19.70
C ARG A 186 -16.51 5.05 -19.38
N VAL A 187 -15.24 5.17 -18.96
CA VAL A 187 -14.58 6.47 -18.84
C VAL A 187 -14.04 6.87 -20.21
N GLU A 188 -14.59 7.94 -20.78
CA GLU A 188 -14.07 8.50 -22.00
C GLU A 188 -12.68 9.15 -21.78
N PRO A 189 -11.74 9.01 -22.73
CA PRO A 189 -10.48 9.70 -22.67
C PRO A 189 -10.73 11.21 -22.58
N LYS A 190 -10.28 11.84 -21.50
CA LYS A 190 -10.34 13.30 -21.41
C LYS A 190 -9.51 13.89 -22.54
N ALA A 191 -10.08 14.77 -23.35
CA ALA A 191 -9.33 15.59 -24.28
C ALA A 191 -8.18 16.24 -23.51
N LYS A 192 -6.97 16.31 -24.10
CA LYS A 192 -5.80 16.93 -23.47
C LYS A 192 -6.19 18.34 -23.02
N SER A 193 -6.50 18.47 -21.71
CA SER A 193 -6.78 19.77 -21.11
C SER A 193 -5.48 20.56 -21.04
N VAL A 194 -5.57 21.88 -21.22
CA VAL A 194 -4.45 22.77 -20.91
C VAL A 194 -4.00 22.46 -19.48
N PRO A 195 -2.69 22.24 -19.23
CA PRO A 195 -2.22 21.96 -17.89
C PRO A 195 -2.70 23.06 -16.94
N ALA A 196 -3.39 22.67 -15.88
CA ALA A 196 -3.82 23.61 -14.86
C ALA A 196 -2.58 24.19 -14.16
N ALA A 197 -2.61 25.49 -13.83
CA ALA A 197 -1.51 26.13 -13.15
C ALA A 197 -1.50 25.68 -11.68
N HIS A 198 -0.51 24.88 -11.30
CA HIS A 198 -0.26 24.47 -9.92
C HIS A 198 0.56 25.56 -9.21
N ARG A 199 0.21 25.86 -7.99
CA ARG A 199 0.97 26.74 -7.08
C ARG A 199 1.28 25.98 -5.80
N TYR A 200 2.52 26.11 -5.33
CA TYR A 200 3.00 25.46 -4.12
C TYR A 200 3.39 26.51 -3.09
N GLN A 201 2.92 26.36 -1.89
CA GLN A 201 3.24 27.22 -0.74
C GLN A 201 3.71 26.35 0.42
N SER A 202 4.97 26.49 0.82
CA SER A 202 5.50 25.83 2.02
C SER A 202 4.96 26.49 3.28
N LEU A 203 4.56 25.69 4.25
CA LEU A 203 4.12 26.17 5.56
C LEU A 203 5.36 26.38 6.42
N ALA A 204 5.86 27.63 6.44
CA ALA A 204 7.14 27.98 7.06
C ALA A 204 7.03 28.51 8.49
N GLU A 205 5.82 28.68 9.03
CA GLU A 205 5.65 29.11 10.43
C GLU A 205 5.99 27.98 11.39
N PRO A 206 6.53 28.30 12.58
CA PRO A 206 6.86 27.29 13.56
C PRO A 206 5.63 26.45 13.99
N TRP A 207 5.91 25.22 14.37
CA TRP A 207 4.95 24.26 14.87
C TRP A 207 5.00 24.18 16.39
N GLU A 208 3.88 24.37 17.03
CA GLU A 208 3.71 23.99 18.44
C GLU A 208 3.37 22.50 18.52
N VAL A 209 4.19 21.74 19.22
CA VAL A 209 4.07 20.28 19.28
C VAL A 209 3.78 19.83 20.71
N GLU A 210 2.63 19.20 20.90
CA GLU A 210 2.20 18.57 22.15
C GLU A 210 2.26 17.07 22.06
N PHE A 211 2.58 16.41 23.16
CA PHE A 211 2.73 14.97 23.24
C PHE A 211 1.76 14.36 24.23
N ALA A 212 1.03 13.35 23.81
CA ALA A 212 0.18 12.54 24.67
C ALA A 212 0.54 11.07 24.54
N TYR A 213 0.95 10.44 25.63
CA TYR A 213 1.17 8.99 25.63
C TYR A 213 -0.16 8.23 25.48
N HIS A 214 -0.07 7.02 24.94
CA HIS A 214 -1.17 6.08 25.02
C HIS A 214 -1.59 5.87 26.51
N PRO A 215 -2.88 5.76 26.84
CA PRO A 215 -3.37 5.67 28.24
C PRO A 215 -2.77 4.55 29.08
N ALA A 216 -2.25 3.49 28.45
CA ALA A 216 -1.53 2.43 29.15
C ALA A 216 -0.16 2.86 29.70
N ILE A 217 0.45 3.93 29.19
CA ILE A 217 1.76 4.44 29.61
C ILE A 217 1.53 5.44 30.75
N LYS A 218 1.77 5.00 31.99
CA LYS A 218 1.57 5.81 33.21
C LYS A 218 2.77 6.71 33.50
N ALA A 219 3.29 7.40 32.49
CA ALA A 219 4.39 8.35 32.61
C ALA A 219 3.93 9.77 32.26
N LYS A 220 4.64 10.77 32.74
CA LYS A 220 4.44 12.15 32.32
C LYS A 220 4.87 12.27 30.86
N PRO A 221 4.02 12.81 29.98
CA PRO A 221 4.39 13.01 28.59
C PRO A 221 5.55 14.01 28.47
N PRO A 222 6.29 13.99 27.36
CA PRO A 222 7.29 15.00 27.05
C PRO A 222 6.69 16.41 27.12
N ALA A 223 7.51 17.39 27.49
CA ALA A 223 7.09 18.79 27.47
C ALA A 223 6.79 19.24 26.03
N LYS A 224 5.90 20.23 25.91
CA LYS A 224 5.67 20.91 24.61
C LYS A 224 6.99 21.38 23.99
N ARG A 225 7.03 21.36 22.67
CA ARG A 225 8.15 21.83 21.87
C ARG A 225 7.65 22.85 20.84
N THR A 226 8.56 23.70 20.41
CA THR A 226 8.38 24.52 19.21
C THR A 226 9.42 24.07 18.18
N TRP A 227 8.95 23.61 17.02
CA TRP A 227 9.79 23.16 15.93
C TRP A 227 9.61 24.08 14.71
N ASN A 228 10.73 24.51 14.12
CA ASN A 228 10.68 25.29 12.89
C ASN A 228 10.22 24.46 11.69
N MET A 229 10.43 23.15 11.75
CA MET A 229 10.02 22.17 10.75
C MET A 229 9.70 20.84 11.44
N LEU A 230 8.69 20.14 10.98
CA LEU A 230 8.41 18.79 11.46
C LEU A 230 9.52 17.84 11.00
N HIS A 231 9.90 16.93 11.86
CA HIS A 231 10.99 15.98 11.62
C HIS A 231 10.76 14.66 12.35
N ASP A 232 11.60 13.66 12.05
CA ASP A 232 11.59 12.38 12.73
C ASP A 232 11.86 12.55 14.24
N SER A 233 10.82 12.41 15.05
CA SER A 233 10.91 12.54 16.51
C SER A 233 11.79 11.49 17.16
N SER A 234 12.09 10.38 16.48
CA SER A 234 12.97 9.32 16.99
C SER A 234 14.45 9.75 17.04
N THR A 235 14.80 10.83 16.35
CA THR A 235 16.16 11.42 16.38
C THR A 235 16.41 12.30 17.59
N GLU A 236 15.35 12.69 18.30
CA GLU A 236 15.38 13.54 19.48
C GLU A 236 15.93 12.85 20.74
N GLU A 237 15.84 13.52 21.87
CA GLU A 237 16.23 12.99 23.18
C GLU A 237 15.47 11.72 23.57
N HIS A 238 15.97 11.00 24.59
CA HIS A 238 15.47 9.68 25.01
C HIS A 238 13.95 9.58 25.16
N GLN A 239 13.26 10.61 25.68
CA GLN A 239 11.81 10.57 25.89
C GLN A 239 11.04 10.52 24.55
N LEU A 240 11.50 11.26 23.53
CA LEU A 240 10.89 11.29 22.20
C LEU A 240 11.35 10.12 21.34
N LYS A 241 12.61 9.69 21.53
CA LYS A 241 13.20 8.56 20.82
C LYS A 241 12.37 7.28 20.85
N PHE A 242 11.72 7.02 21.99
CA PHE A 242 10.88 5.84 22.20
C PHE A 242 9.41 6.22 22.46
N PHE A 243 9.02 7.39 21.99
CA PHE A 243 7.66 7.86 22.14
C PHE A 243 6.68 6.95 21.38
N SER A 244 5.59 6.58 22.04
CA SER A 244 4.42 5.95 21.43
C SER A 244 3.17 6.58 21.98
N GLY A 245 2.40 7.21 21.10
CA GLY A 245 1.24 7.99 21.45
C GLY A 245 0.82 8.91 20.32
N THR A 246 0.28 10.04 20.66
CA THR A 246 -0.16 11.06 19.70
C THR A 246 0.62 12.36 19.88
N MET A 247 1.25 12.83 18.80
CA MET A 247 1.77 14.19 18.69
C MET A 247 0.70 15.07 18.05
N THR A 248 0.41 16.20 18.66
CA THR A 248 -0.48 17.23 18.09
C THR A 248 0.39 18.39 17.67
N CYS A 249 0.50 18.62 16.37
CA CYS A 249 1.29 19.69 15.77
C CYS A 249 0.34 20.80 15.29
N ILE A 250 0.53 22.02 15.77
CA ILE A 250 -0.31 23.18 15.47
C ILE A 250 0.57 24.25 14.81
N SER A 251 0.14 24.76 13.68
CA SER A 251 0.78 25.89 13.01
C SER A 251 -0.25 26.76 12.30
N HIS A 252 0.23 27.87 11.75
CA HIS A 252 -0.60 28.80 11.01
C HIS A 252 0.08 29.19 9.69
N PHE A 253 -0.72 29.66 8.74
CA PHE A 253 -0.22 30.24 7.50
C PHE A 253 -1.24 31.20 6.89
N ASP A 254 -0.74 32.14 6.11
CA ASP A 254 -1.60 33.04 5.37
C ASP A 254 -1.73 32.55 3.92
N TYR A 255 -2.98 32.43 3.44
CA TYR A 255 -3.30 32.13 2.06
C TYR A 255 -3.80 33.38 1.34
N GLY A 256 -3.00 33.92 0.40
CA GLY A 256 -3.32 35.13 -0.34
C GLY A 256 -4.04 34.91 -1.68
N GLY A 257 -4.23 33.66 -2.09
CA GLY A 257 -4.84 33.30 -3.38
C GLY A 257 -6.35 33.50 -3.42
N GLU A 258 -6.90 33.38 -4.63
CA GLU A 258 -8.35 33.25 -4.84
C GLU A 258 -8.80 31.83 -4.51
N ASN A 259 -10.12 31.58 -4.50
CA ASN A 259 -10.67 30.25 -4.27
C ASN A 259 -10.15 29.29 -5.38
N PRO A 260 -9.35 28.28 -5.02
CA PRO A 260 -8.81 27.36 -6.00
C PRO A 260 -9.87 26.35 -6.45
N ALA A 261 -9.67 25.74 -7.63
CA ALA A 261 -10.48 24.61 -8.08
C ALA A 261 -10.21 23.37 -7.22
N GLU A 262 -8.94 23.19 -6.85
CA GLU A 262 -8.47 22.10 -6.00
C GLU A 262 -7.40 22.64 -5.04
N ALA A 263 -7.35 22.08 -3.83
CA ALA A 263 -6.33 22.40 -2.85
C ALA A 263 -5.96 21.13 -2.07
N TYR A 264 -4.66 20.88 -1.96
CA TYR A 264 -4.13 19.72 -1.26
C TYR A 264 -3.06 20.12 -0.25
N LEU A 265 -3.06 19.48 0.90
CA LEU A 265 -1.93 19.48 1.84
C LEU A 265 -1.09 18.23 1.63
N ASP A 266 0.15 18.43 1.22
CA ASP A 266 1.18 17.40 1.15
C ASP A 266 1.98 17.46 2.45
N LEU A 267 1.97 16.36 3.20
CA LEU A 267 2.61 16.26 4.52
C LEU A 267 4.11 15.86 4.40
N GLY A 268 4.60 15.59 3.20
CA GLY A 268 5.89 14.94 3.03
C GLY A 268 5.78 13.45 3.35
N MET A 269 6.60 12.94 4.26
CA MET A 269 6.56 11.54 4.66
C MET A 269 6.07 11.38 6.09
N VAL A 270 5.04 10.57 6.31
CA VAL A 270 4.56 10.17 7.65
C VAL A 270 5.17 8.82 8.00
N HIS A 271 6.04 8.82 8.99
CA HIS A 271 6.74 7.63 9.44
C HIS A 271 5.97 6.87 10.50
N ASN A 272 5.75 5.58 10.25
CA ASN A 272 5.32 4.59 11.24
C ASN A 272 4.07 4.99 12.04
N GLY A 273 3.12 5.63 11.38
CA GLY A 273 1.92 6.16 12.01
C GLY A 273 0.85 6.61 11.03
N VAL A 274 -0.12 7.31 11.56
CA VAL A 274 -1.25 7.89 10.84
C VAL A 274 -1.35 9.36 11.22
N ALA A 275 -1.51 10.23 10.24
CA ALA A 275 -1.72 11.67 10.45
C ALA A 275 -3.20 12.04 10.19
N HIS A 276 -3.88 12.57 11.20
CA HIS A 276 -5.22 13.14 11.10
C HIS A 276 -5.11 14.65 10.99
N VAL A 277 -5.63 15.22 9.93
CA VAL A 277 -5.46 16.64 9.61
C VAL A 277 -6.77 17.41 9.77
N TYR A 278 -6.67 18.55 10.43
CA TYR A 278 -7.73 19.53 10.53
C TYR A 278 -7.21 20.88 10.01
N LEU A 279 -8.01 21.54 9.18
CA LEU A 279 -7.75 22.90 8.72
C LEU A 279 -8.91 23.80 9.11
N ASN A 280 -8.63 24.86 9.87
CA ASN A 280 -9.65 25.78 10.41
C ASN A 280 -10.77 25.04 11.18
N GLY A 281 -10.41 23.97 11.91
CA GLY A 281 -11.34 23.12 12.65
C GLY A 281 -12.16 22.13 11.81
N VAL A 282 -12.00 22.14 10.49
CA VAL A 282 -12.66 21.20 9.59
C VAL A 282 -11.81 19.93 9.47
N ASP A 283 -12.42 18.76 9.65
CA ASP A 283 -11.78 17.47 9.45
C ASP A 283 -11.49 17.24 7.96
N CYS A 284 -10.20 17.17 7.61
CA CYS A 284 -9.73 16.92 6.27
C CYS A 284 -9.36 15.44 6.01
N GLY A 285 -9.49 14.59 7.03
CA GLY A 285 -9.29 13.15 6.92
C GLY A 285 -7.93 12.66 7.41
N LEU A 286 -7.63 11.42 7.05
CA LEU A 286 -6.48 10.65 7.53
C LEU A 286 -5.50 10.36 6.39
N ALA A 287 -4.24 10.77 6.55
CA ALA A 287 -3.11 10.28 5.77
C ALA A 287 -2.50 9.07 6.50
N TRP A 288 -2.61 7.87 5.92
CA TRP A 288 -2.15 6.61 6.50
C TRP A 288 -1.24 5.80 5.57
N CYS A 289 -1.13 6.24 4.31
CA CYS A 289 -0.21 5.70 3.31
C CYS A 289 0.13 6.81 2.30
N ALA A 290 1.14 6.60 1.50
CA ALA A 290 1.49 7.50 0.40
C ALA A 290 0.38 7.55 -0.68
N PRO A 291 0.26 8.66 -1.41
CA PRO A 291 0.94 9.93 -1.20
C PRO A 291 0.34 10.67 -0.01
N TRP A 292 1.10 11.03 0.97
CA TRP A 292 0.68 11.66 2.22
C TRP A 292 -0.01 13.02 2.02
N LYS A 293 -1.03 13.02 1.17
CA LYS A 293 -1.68 14.21 0.59
C LYS A 293 -3.18 14.16 0.84
N LEU A 294 -3.75 15.27 1.29
CA LEU A 294 -5.17 15.38 1.66
C LEU A 294 -5.82 16.57 0.95
N ASP A 295 -7.05 16.37 0.47
CA ASP A 295 -7.88 17.44 -0.08
C ASP A 295 -8.35 18.37 1.04
N VAL A 296 -8.03 19.65 0.91
CA VAL A 296 -8.37 20.70 1.87
C VAL A 296 -9.16 21.84 1.25
N VAL A 297 -9.61 21.71 0.02
CA VAL A 297 -10.29 22.80 -0.72
C VAL A 297 -11.49 23.37 0.06
N ARG A 298 -12.25 22.53 0.77
CA ARG A 298 -13.43 22.94 1.53
C ARG A 298 -13.10 23.66 2.84
N ALA A 299 -11.89 23.47 3.35
CA ALA A 299 -11.44 24.00 4.63
C ALA A 299 -10.54 25.25 4.47
N LEU A 300 -9.90 25.41 3.28
CA LEU A 300 -8.98 26.50 3.00
C LEU A 300 -9.73 27.84 2.91
N ARG A 301 -9.17 28.86 3.54
CA ARG A 301 -9.73 30.22 3.57
C ARG A 301 -8.68 31.23 3.12
N ARG A 302 -9.13 32.30 2.49
CA ARG A 302 -8.26 33.44 2.24
C ARG A 302 -7.88 34.12 3.56
N GLY A 303 -6.63 34.55 3.69
CA GLY A 303 -6.07 35.09 4.93
C GLY A 303 -5.54 34.02 5.85
N ARG A 304 -5.63 34.25 7.15
CA ARG A 304 -5.06 33.40 8.21
C ARG A 304 -5.78 32.05 8.30
N ASN A 305 -5.01 30.96 8.25
CA ASN A 305 -5.48 29.59 8.44
C ASN A 305 -4.73 28.94 9.60
N GLU A 306 -5.43 28.12 10.38
CA GLU A 306 -4.88 27.27 11.41
C GLU A 306 -4.86 25.82 10.91
N ILE A 307 -3.73 25.17 11.03
CA ILE A 307 -3.59 23.74 10.72
C ILE A 307 -3.25 22.96 11.98
N VAL A 308 -3.96 21.86 12.20
CA VAL A 308 -3.70 20.90 13.28
C VAL A 308 -3.47 19.52 12.67
N ILE A 309 -2.29 18.95 12.91
CA ILE A 309 -1.96 17.59 12.48
C ILE A 309 -1.77 16.73 13.74
N ARG A 310 -2.59 15.68 13.88
CA ARG A 310 -2.48 14.70 14.96
C ARG A 310 -1.83 13.44 14.42
N ILE A 311 -0.58 13.16 14.81
CA ILE A 311 0.19 12.01 14.36
C ILE A 311 0.16 10.97 15.47
N THR A 312 -0.52 9.85 15.22
CA THR A 312 -0.53 8.71 16.14
C THR A 312 0.40 7.64 15.59
N ASN A 313 1.50 7.38 16.30
CA ASN A 313 2.48 6.41 15.88
C ASN A 313 2.22 5.01 16.44
N THR A 314 2.95 4.02 15.93
CA THR A 314 2.86 2.63 16.37
C THR A 314 3.56 2.40 17.72
N TRP A 315 3.34 1.22 18.31
CA TRP A 315 4.01 0.78 19.54
C TRP A 315 5.46 0.34 19.33
N GLN A 316 5.97 0.32 18.11
CA GLN A 316 7.25 -0.31 17.76
C GLN A 316 8.42 0.22 18.59
N ASN A 317 8.63 1.55 18.62
CA ASN A 317 9.70 2.14 19.42
C ASN A 317 9.54 1.88 20.93
N ARG A 318 8.31 1.82 21.43
CA ARG A 318 8.04 1.45 22.82
C ARG A 318 8.36 -0.01 23.10
N LEU A 319 8.02 -0.92 22.21
CA LEU A 319 8.36 -2.34 22.33
C LEU A 319 9.87 -2.55 22.36
N ILE A 320 10.61 -1.84 21.51
CA ILE A 320 12.08 -1.84 21.50
C ILE A 320 12.66 -1.34 22.84
N LEU A 321 12.08 -0.27 23.41
CA LEU A 321 12.47 0.21 24.73
C LEU A 321 12.19 -0.85 25.82
N ASP A 322 10.99 -1.42 25.81
CA ASP A 322 10.58 -2.40 26.83
C ASP A 322 11.47 -3.63 26.80
N CYS A 323 11.93 -4.08 25.63
CA CYS A 323 12.93 -5.17 25.54
C CYS A 323 14.25 -4.87 26.27
N ARG A 324 14.60 -3.59 26.39
CA ARG A 324 15.82 -3.13 27.08
C ARG A 324 15.63 -2.97 28.59
N LEU A 325 14.40 -3.01 29.07
CA LEU A 325 14.04 -2.78 30.48
C LEU A 325 13.83 -4.11 31.22
N PRO A 326 14.14 -4.15 32.54
CA PRO A 326 13.70 -5.22 33.41
C PRO A 326 12.17 -5.39 33.35
N GLU A 327 11.67 -6.61 33.44
CA GLU A 327 10.25 -6.93 33.30
C GLU A 327 9.31 -6.05 34.14
N ALA A 328 9.69 -5.81 35.40
CA ALA A 328 8.92 -4.95 36.32
C ALA A 328 8.76 -3.47 35.87
N LYS A 329 9.60 -3.00 34.93
CA LYS A 329 9.58 -1.64 34.37
C LYS A 329 8.95 -1.58 32.99
N ARG A 330 8.58 -2.71 32.41
CA ARG A 330 7.93 -2.76 31.08
C ARG A 330 6.50 -2.31 31.16
N VAL A 331 6.06 -1.56 30.15
CA VAL A 331 4.67 -1.14 30.00
C VAL A 331 3.87 -2.21 29.25
N THR A 332 4.47 -2.78 28.22
CA THR A 332 3.83 -3.81 27.40
C THR A 332 4.10 -5.20 27.99
N LYS A 333 3.08 -6.05 27.95
CA LYS A 333 3.16 -7.47 28.37
C LYS A 333 2.99 -8.39 27.15
N SER A 334 3.70 -8.07 26.07
CA SER A 334 3.64 -8.85 24.84
C SER A 334 4.59 -10.03 24.90
N CYS A 335 4.22 -11.17 24.32
CA CYS A 335 5.13 -12.31 24.06
C CYS A 335 6.30 -11.93 23.14
N LEU A 336 6.22 -10.80 22.46
CA LEU A 336 7.31 -10.23 21.64
C LEU A 336 8.57 -9.85 22.45
N HIS A 337 8.49 -9.82 23.80
CA HIS A 337 9.62 -9.57 24.68
C HIS A 337 10.38 -10.83 25.14
N TYR A 338 9.89 -12.02 24.83
CA TYR A 338 10.46 -13.28 25.29
C TYR A 338 11.60 -13.80 24.42
N TYR A 339 12.19 -12.93 23.61
CA TYR A 339 13.39 -13.32 22.88
C TYR A 339 14.58 -13.45 23.84
N ASP A 340 15.05 -14.66 24.06
CA ASP A 340 16.29 -14.96 24.79
C ASP A 340 17.45 -15.01 23.79
N GLU A 341 18.33 -14.01 23.85
CA GLU A 341 19.51 -13.91 22.97
C GLU A 341 20.44 -15.13 23.10
N ASN A 342 20.35 -15.87 24.20
CA ASN A 342 21.17 -17.05 24.47
C ASN A 342 20.56 -18.36 23.90
N LYS A 343 19.37 -18.31 23.36
CA LYS A 343 18.78 -19.46 22.67
C LYS A 343 19.12 -19.40 21.19
N GLU A 344 20.03 -20.25 20.77
CA GLU A 344 20.49 -20.41 19.37
C GLU A 344 19.40 -20.83 18.36
N ASN A 345 18.14 -20.78 18.76
CA ASN A 345 17.05 -21.22 17.89
C ASN A 345 16.68 -20.12 16.87
N ARG A 346 17.14 -20.29 15.65
CA ARG A 346 16.85 -19.42 14.49
C ARG A 346 15.35 -19.13 14.28
N TRP A 347 14.48 -20.03 14.70
CA TRP A 347 13.02 -19.89 14.57
C TRP A 347 12.44 -18.87 15.56
N THR A 348 12.91 -18.87 16.81
CA THR A 348 12.48 -17.88 17.80
C THR A 348 12.93 -16.47 17.41
N ARG A 349 14.05 -16.34 16.72
CA ARG A 349 14.58 -15.04 16.24
C ARG A 349 13.69 -14.38 15.19
N ARG A 350 13.04 -15.16 14.32
CA ARG A 350 12.13 -14.66 13.28
C ARG A 350 10.69 -14.46 13.75
N CYS A 351 10.27 -15.14 14.81
CA CYS A 351 8.88 -15.13 15.28
C CYS A 351 8.67 -14.34 16.57
N SER A 352 9.72 -13.93 17.28
CA SER A 352 9.63 -13.36 18.63
C SER A 352 9.58 -11.82 18.70
N GLY A 353 9.55 -11.13 17.57
CA GLY A 353 9.43 -9.68 17.56
C GLY A 353 10.74 -8.94 17.90
N TYR A 354 10.67 -7.94 18.75
CA TYR A 354 11.77 -7.00 19.01
C TYR A 354 12.77 -7.51 20.04
N CYS A 355 14.06 -7.25 19.82
CA CYS A 355 15.14 -7.60 20.74
C CYS A 355 15.91 -6.33 21.19
N ARG A 356 16.85 -6.52 22.15
CA ARG A 356 17.65 -5.40 22.70
C ARG A 356 18.51 -4.68 21.66
N GLY A 357 18.94 -5.42 20.62
CA GLY A 357 19.79 -4.89 19.55
C GLY A 357 19.00 -4.18 18.45
N ASP A 358 17.68 -4.24 18.46
CA ASP A 358 16.89 -3.61 17.40
C ASP A 358 17.05 -2.09 17.43
N GLU A 359 17.23 -1.53 16.26
CA GLU A 359 17.23 -0.09 16.07
C GLU A 359 15.81 0.46 16.13
N ARG A 360 15.72 1.70 16.62
CA ARG A 360 14.45 2.43 16.56
C ARG A 360 14.05 2.69 15.11
N VAL A 361 12.76 2.81 14.89
CA VAL A 361 12.22 3.20 13.60
C VAL A 361 11.88 4.68 13.57
N PRO A 362 11.98 5.35 12.43
CA PRO A 362 11.54 6.73 12.25
C PRO A 362 10.08 6.92 12.70
N SER A 363 9.75 8.09 13.24
CA SER A 363 8.43 8.38 13.78
C SER A 363 8.08 9.85 13.66
N GLY A 364 6.89 10.16 13.20
CA GLY A 364 6.43 11.52 13.00
C GLY A 364 6.31 11.89 11.52
N ILE A 365 6.43 13.16 11.21
CA ILE A 365 6.50 13.68 9.86
C ILE A 365 7.92 14.13 9.59
N ASP A 366 8.47 13.74 8.45
CA ASP A 366 9.76 14.20 7.97
C ASP A 366 9.57 14.96 6.67
N GLY A 367 9.94 16.24 6.70
CA GLY A 367 9.85 17.14 5.56
C GLY A 367 8.96 18.36 5.79
N MET A 368 8.84 19.14 4.75
CA MET A 368 8.07 20.37 4.75
C MET A 368 6.63 20.09 4.36
N VAL A 369 5.68 20.59 5.15
CA VAL A 369 4.26 20.56 4.78
C VAL A 369 4.02 21.62 3.70
N VAL A 370 3.43 21.22 2.59
CA VAL A 370 3.21 22.07 1.41
C VAL A 370 1.72 22.12 1.08
N LEU A 371 1.22 23.34 0.91
CA LEU A 371 -0.08 23.59 0.30
C LEU A 371 0.08 23.67 -1.22
N GLU A 372 -0.56 22.76 -1.93
CA GLU A 372 -0.70 22.80 -3.37
C GLU A 372 -2.10 23.30 -3.74
N THR A 373 -2.18 24.26 -4.66
CA THR A 373 -3.46 24.74 -5.17
C THR A 373 -3.48 24.76 -6.70
N VAL A 374 -4.63 24.42 -7.25
CA VAL A 374 -4.87 24.41 -8.68
C VAL A 374 -5.85 25.54 -9.02
N ALA A 375 -5.43 26.45 -9.89
CA ALA A 375 -6.26 27.57 -10.31
C ALA A 375 -7.47 27.10 -11.14
N VAL A 376 -8.59 27.78 -10.99
CA VAL A 376 -9.73 27.59 -11.91
C VAL A 376 -9.28 27.98 -13.33
N PRO A 377 -9.43 27.08 -14.33
CA PRO A 377 -9.08 27.41 -15.69
C PRO A 377 -9.85 28.66 -16.15
N LEU A 378 -9.14 29.68 -16.61
CA LEU A 378 -9.76 30.85 -17.20
C LEU A 378 -10.54 30.40 -18.46
N ARG A 379 -11.86 30.58 -18.46
CA ARG A 379 -12.63 30.37 -19.69
C ARG A 379 -12.06 31.30 -20.75
N PRO A 380 -11.75 30.80 -21.96
CA PRO A 380 -11.36 31.71 -23.04
C PRO A 380 -12.50 32.72 -23.22
N ARG A 381 -12.18 34.01 -23.21
CA ARG A 381 -13.16 35.05 -23.56
C ARG A 381 -13.58 34.80 -25.00
N LYS A 382 -14.88 34.55 -25.19
CA LYS A 382 -15.48 34.45 -26.54
C LYS A 382 -15.34 35.75 -27.28
#